data_171196cd5fe6bc478d388b8b2bf8bc9f
#
_entry.id   171196cd5fe6bc478d388b8b2bf8bc9f
#
_cell.length_a   1.000
_cell.length_b   1.000
_cell.length_c   1.000
_cell.angle_alpha   90.00
_cell.angle_beta   90.00
_cell.angle_gamma   90.00
#
_symmetry.space_group_name_H-M   'P 1'
#
loop_
_entity.id
_entity.type
_entity.pdbx_description
1 polymer ?
#
loop_
_entity_poly.entity_id
_entity_poly.type
_entity_poly.pdbx_seq_one_letter_code
_entity_poly.pdbx_strand_id
1 'polypeptide(L)'
;MLRDGFDEKLRTDAIMHTPFGVSKLAADMYVQEYARIYGLKTGVFRMGCITGGMSKASVFQNWIPFFMKNAITGDKMNVYGYKGYQVRDIIHAADLAKLYYYFILKPKAGEVYNVGGGRANSISVLEAIDLIEKITHNKLNYEIAPEREADHKWWITNINKVKSHYPQWGITWELKDIFDDVHQGLNK
;
A
#
# COMPACT_ATOMS: atom_id res chain seq x y z
N MET A 1 6.08 14.64 15.81
CA MET A 1 6.23 13.17 15.72
C MET A 1 5.11 12.67 14.83
N LEU A 2 5.40 11.98 13.74
CA LEU A 2 4.41 11.52 12.74
C LEU A 2 3.60 10.31 13.28
N ARG A 3 2.93 10.50 14.40
CA ARG A 3 2.19 9.44 15.10
C ARG A 3 1.12 8.79 14.21
N ASP A 4 0.45 9.62 13.38
CA ASP A 4 -0.66 9.18 12.52
C ASP A 4 -0.24 8.88 11.07
N GLY A 5 1.07 8.92 10.79
CA GLY A 5 1.60 8.71 9.44
C GLY A 5 1.78 9.99 8.63
N PHE A 6 2.16 9.83 7.36
CA PHE A 6 2.37 10.92 6.41
C PHE A 6 1.05 11.42 5.83
N ASP A 7 0.83 12.71 5.92
CA ASP A 7 -0.32 13.39 5.31
C ASP A 7 0.02 13.93 3.90
N GLU A 8 -0.95 14.54 3.24
CA GLU A 8 -0.84 15.08 1.89
C GLU A 8 0.07 16.31 1.77
N LYS A 9 0.50 16.89 2.91
CA LYS A 9 1.43 18.04 2.96
C LYS A 9 2.89 17.61 2.86
N LEU A 10 3.18 16.30 2.90
CA LEU A 10 4.53 15.80 2.67
C LEU A 10 5.00 16.26 1.29
N ARG A 11 6.17 16.92 1.26
CA ARG A 11 6.79 17.37 0.02
C ARG A 11 7.15 16.16 -0.85
N THR A 12 6.74 16.22 -2.10
CA THR A 12 6.99 15.15 -3.08
C THR A 12 8.29 15.34 -3.86
N ASP A 13 8.96 16.48 -3.70
CA ASP A 13 10.19 16.88 -4.41
C ASP A 13 11.45 16.81 -3.53
N ALA A 14 11.32 16.45 -2.24
CA ALA A 14 12.41 16.52 -1.26
C ALA A 14 13.28 15.27 -1.16
N ILE A 15 12.92 14.20 -1.87
CA ILE A 15 13.60 12.90 -1.81
C ILE A 15 13.92 12.36 -3.21
N MET A 16 14.83 11.40 -3.28
CA MET A 16 15.13 10.68 -4.50
C MET A 16 13.91 9.87 -4.98
N HIS A 17 13.61 9.99 -6.28
CA HIS A 17 12.58 9.22 -6.96
C HIS A 17 13.21 8.32 -8.02
N THR A 18 12.66 7.13 -8.20
CA THR A 18 12.94 6.36 -9.41
C THR A 18 12.24 6.99 -10.62
N PRO A 19 12.65 6.71 -11.88
CA PRO A 19 11.91 7.16 -13.07
C PRO A 19 10.42 6.78 -13.04
N PHE A 20 10.10 5.61 -12.49
CA PHE A 20 8.70 5.20 -12.25
C PHE A 20 7.99 6.15 -11.26
N GLY A 21 8.62 6.48 -10.15
CA GLY A 21 8.07 7.43 -9.17
C GLY A 21 7.83 8.81 -9.77
N VAL A 22 8.77 9.32 -10.57
CA VAL A 22 8.62 10.60 -11.29
C VAL A 22 7.42 10.56 -12.24
N SER A 23 7.23 9.48 -12.99
CA SER A 23 6.07 9.33 -13.88
C SER A 23 4.73 9.37 -13.16
N LYS A 24 4.66 8.78 -11.94
CA LYS A 24 3.47 8.83 -11.10
C LYS A 24 3.22 10.22 -10.50
N LEU A 25 4.29 10.93 -10.11
CA LEU A 25 4.19 12.31 -9.65
C LEU A 25 3.71 13.25 -10.77
N ALA A 26 4.21 13.08 -11.98
CA ALA A 26 3.73 13.84 -13.12
C ALA A 26 2.23 13.60 -13.37
N ALA A 27 1.77 12.34 -13.32
CA ALA A 27 0.35 12.02 -13.46
C ALA A 27 -0.50 12.65 -12.34
N ASP A 28 -0.02 12.63 -11.10
CA ASP A 28 -0.66 13.29 -9.95
C ASP A 28 -0.89 14.79 -10.24
N MET A 29 0.15 15.50 -10.71
CA MET A 29 0.06 16.91 -11.06
C MET A 29 -0.90 17.17 -12.23
N TYR A 30 -0.84 16.35 -13.29
CA TYR A 30 -1.78 16.49 -14.42
C TYR A 30 -3.24 16.35 -13.97
N VAL A 31 -3.56 15.36 -13.14
CA VAL A 31 -4.93 15.15 -12.65
C VAL A 31 -5.44 16.36 -11.88
N GLN A 32 -4.59 16.99 -11.05
CA GLN A 32 -4.95 18.21 -10.33
C GLN A 32 -5.18 19.39 -11.28
N GLU A 33 -4.28 19.59 -12.27
CA GLU A 33 -4.40 20.71 -13.22
C GLU A 33 -5.63 20.55 -14.13
N TYR A 34 -5.96 19.33 -14.55
CA TYR A 34 -7.20 19.10 -15.31
C TYR A 34 -8.46 19.46 -14.52
N ALA A 35 -8.47 19.24 -13.21
CA ALA A 35 -9.55 19.69 -12.36
C ALA A 35 -9.61 21.24 -12.29
N ARG A 36 -8.45 21.90 -12.09
CA ARG A 36 -8.35 23.35 -11.91
C ARG A 36 -8.69 24.13 -13.19
N ILE A 37 -8.18 23.66 -14.34
CA ILE A 37 -8.30 24.37 -15.61
C ILE A 37 -9.61 24.05 -16.31
N TYR A 38 -10.03 22.79 -16.30
CA TYR A 38 -11.17 22.31 -17.09
C TYR A 38 -12.38 21.93 -16.24
N GLY A 39 -12.32 22.07 -14.91
CA GLY A 39 -13.42 21.75 -14.00
C GLY A 39 -13.78 20.26 -13.96
N LEU A 40 -12.86 19.37 -14.35
CA LEU A 40 -13.11 17.94 -14.33
C LEU A 40 -13.23 17.43 -12.89
N LYS A 41 -14.18 16.53 -12.66
CA LYS A 41 -14.41 15.90 -11.35
C LYS A 41 -13.40 14.78 -11.09
N THR A 42 -12.12 15.15 -11.07
CA THR A 42 -11.00 14.23 -10.83
C THR A 42 -10.54 14.27 -9.38
N GLY A 43 -9.90 13.19 -8.92
CA GLY A 43 -9.21 13.13 -7.63
C GLY A 43 -7.96 12.27 -7.73
N VAL A 44 -6.96 12.60 -6.94
CA VAL A 44 -5.72 11.86 -6.83
C VAL A 44 -5.78 10.99 -5.58
N PHE A 45 -5.46 9.71 -5.73
CA PHE A 45 -5.33 8.77 -4.62
C PHE A 45 -3.89 8.26 -4.56
N ARG A 46 -3.10 8.79 -3.61
CA ARG A 46 -1.73 8.35 -3.34
C ARG A 46 -1.79 7.13 -2.45
N MET A 47 -1.60 5.97 -3.04
CA MET A 47 -1.87 4.69 -2.41
C MET A 47 -0.61 4.09 -1.77
N GLY A 48 -0.78 3.52 -0.56
CA GLY A 48 0.17 2.62 0.09
C GLY A 48 0.15 1.22 -0.54
N CYS A 49 0.52 0.20 0.23
CA CYS A 49 0.48 -1.19 -0.24
C CYS A 49 -0.97 -1.69 -0.32
N ILE A 50 -1.43 -2.02 -1.54
CA ILE A 50 -2.75 -2.59 -1.81
C ILE A 50 -2.59 -4.07 -2.07
N THR A 51 -3.41 -4.91 -1.45
CA THR A 51 -3.44 -6.35 -1.71
C THR A 51 -4.82 -6.96 -1.47
N GLY A 52 -4.97 -8.25 -1.72
CA GLY A 52 -6.18 -9.04 -1.52
C GLY A 52 -6.07 -10.36 -2.28
N GLY A 53 -7.02 -11.27 -2.11
CA GLY A 53 -6.98 -12.63 -2.64
C GLY A 53 -6.92 -12.76 -4.17
N MET A 54 -7.24 -11.69 -4.91
CA MET A 54 -7.09 -11.66 -6.37
C MET A 54 -5.74 -11.07 -6.82
N SER A 55 -4.86 -10.69 -5.90
CA SER A 55 -3.57 -10.09 -6.22
C SER A 55 -2.60 -11.13 -6.78
N LYS A 56 -2.00 -10.85 -7.93
CA LYS A 56 -0.96 -11.72 -8.50
C LYS A 56 0.36 -11.53 -7.76
N ALA A 57 1.01 -12.64 -7.43
CA ALA A 57 2.34 -12.65 -6.84
C ALA A 57 3.39 -12.19 -7.87
N SER A 58 4.22 -11.21 -7.51
CA SER A 58 5.31 -10.71 -8.36
C SER A 58 6.46 -10.19 -7.51
N VAL A 59 7.69 -10.44 -7.95
CA VAL A 59 8.92 -9.92 -7.31
C VAL A 59 8.94 -8.39 -7.26
N PHE A 60 8.34 -7.74 -8.26
CA PHE A 60 8.38 -6.29 -8.42
C PHE A 60 7.15 -5.57 -7.86
N GLN A 61 6.05 -6.31 -7.65
CA GLN A 61 4.79 -5.76 -7.17
C GLN A 61 4.09 -6.75 -6.25
N ASN A 62 3.34 -6.23 -5.26
CA ASN A 62 2.58 -7.06 -4.32
C ASN A 62 3.46 -8.06 -3.55
N TRP A 63 4.36 -7.54 -2.74
CA TRP A 63 5.31 -8.33 -1.98
C TRP A 63 4.65 -9.35 -1.03
N ILE A 64 3.44 -9.08 -0.50
CA ILE A 64 2.74 -10.01 0.40
C ILE A 64 2.33 -11.31 -0.34
N PRO A 65 1.60 -11.27 -1.48
CA PRO A 65 1.32 -12.50 -2.24
C PRO A 65 2.60 -13.21 -2.71
N PHE A 66 3.66 -12.46 -3.04
CA PHE A 66 4.94 -13.06 -3.43
C PHE A 66 5.57 -13.84 -2.27
N PHE A 67 5.63 -13.28 -1.08
CA PHE A 67 6.16 -13.94 0.12
C PHE A 67 5.30 -15.16 0.49
N MET A 68 3.97 -14.99 0.47
CA MET A 68 3.03 -16.06 0.75
C MET A 68 3.21 -17.23 -0.22
N LYS A 69 3.34 -16.95 -1.52
CA LYS A 69 3.62 -17.97 -2.54
C LYS A 69 4.92 -18.72 -2.25
N ASN A 70 6.02 -18.00 -1.97
CA ASN A 70 7.32 -18.64 -1.68
C ASN A 70 7.28 -19.47 -0.39
N ALA A 71 6.51 -19.08 0.62
CA ALA A 71 6.29 -19.91 1.81
C ALA A 71 5.56 -21.21 1.46
N ILE A 72 4.59 -21.17 0.54
CA ILE A 72 3.85 -22.36 0.09
C ILE A 72 4.72 -23.27 -0.78
N THR A 73 5.50 -22.70 -1.71
CA THR A 73 6.31 -23.49 -2.66
C THR A 73 7.67 -23.91 -2.08
N GLY A 74 8.15 -23.28 -1.02
CA GLY A 74 9.49 -23.51 -0.46
C GLY A 74 10.62 -22.84 -1.25
N ASP A 75 10.28 -22.01 -2.24
CA ASP A 75 11.26 -21.33 -3.08
C ASP A 75 12.10 -20.34 -2.27
N LYS A 76 13.41 -20.29 -2.58
CA LYS A 76 14.31 -19.32 -1.97
C LYS A 76 14.08 -17.93 -2.53
N MET A 77 14.06 -16.92 -1.66
CA MET A 77 13.88 -15.53 -2.05
C MET A 77 14.80 -14.56 -1.32
N ASN A 78 14.89 -13.33 -1.83
CA ASN A 78 15.61 -12.24 -1.19
C ASN A 78 14.65 -11.25 -0.54
N VAL A 79 14.92 -10.86 0.69
CA VAL A 79 14.29 -9.75 1.39
C VAL A 79 15.18 -8.53 1.23
N TYR A 80 14.78 -7.63 0.33
CA TYR A 80 15.48 -6.36 0.12
C TYR A 80 15.01 -5.31 1.13
N GLY A 81 15.93 -4.41 1.52
CA GLY A 81 15.60 -3.27 2.33
C GLY A 81 16.30 -3.25 3.67
N TYR A 82 15.74 -2.52 4.63
CA TYR A 82 16.35 -2.22 5.93
C TYR A 82 16.38 -3.45 6.86
N LYS A 83 17.12 -4.48 6.46
CA LYS A 83 17.23 -5.77 7.19
C LYS A 83 15.87 -6.41 7.54
N GLY A 84 14.81 -6.09 6.79
CA GLY A 84 13.45 -6.54 7.08
C GLY A 84 12.68 -5.69 8.10
N TYR A 85 13.29 -4.65 8.66
CA TYR A 85 12.62 -3.72 9.60
C TYR A 85 11.82 -2.62 8.94
N GLN A 86 11.83 -2.51 7.61
CA GLN A 86 11.03 -1.51 6.90
C GLN A 86 9.54 -1.77 7.13
N VAL A 87 8.81 -0.69 7.43
CA VAL A 87 7.38 -0.75 7.76
C VAL A 87 6.53 -0.21 6.61
N ARG A 88 5.43 -0.90 6.33
CA ARG A 88 4.40 -0.47 5.37
C ARG A 88 3.02 -0.65 5.98
N ASP A 89 2.09 0.21 5.60
CA ASP A 89 0.68 0.01 5.88
C ASP A 89 -0.01 -0.66 4.69
N ILE A 90 -0.94 -1.54 5.00
CA ILE A 90 -1.59 -2.41 4.03
C ILE A 90 -3.08 -2.10 3.98
N ILE A 91 -3.62 -1.90 2.79
CA ILE A 91 -5.06 -1.75 2.56
C ILE A 91 -5.58 -2.89 1.68
N HIS A 92 -6.74 -3.41 2.02
CA HIS A 92 -7.43 -4.37 1.17
C HIS A 92 -8.04 -3.70 -0.07
N ALA A 93 -7.95 -4.35 -1.22
CA ALA A 93 -8.48 -3.83 -2.49
C ALA A 93 -9.98 -3.50 -2.43
N ALA A 94 -10.78 -4.25 -1.64
CA ALA A 94 -12.20 -3.98 -1.45
C ALA A 94 -12.46 -2.65 -0.72
N ASP A 95 -11.65 -2.29 0.29
CA ASP A 95 -11.78 -1.00 0.98
C ASP A 95 -11.42 0.17 0.04
N LEU A 96 -10.42 -0.02 -0.83
CA LEU A 96 -10.09 0.96 -1.86
C LEU A 96 -11.22 1.11 -2.88
N ALA A 97 -11.78 0.01 -3.38
CA ALA A 97 -12.90 0.03 -4.32
C ALA A 97 -14.13 0.75 -3.71
N LYS A 98 -14.41 0.52 -2.42
CA LYS A 98 -15.45 1.21 -1.69
C LYS A 98 -15.20 2.72 -1.59
N LEU A 99 -13.93 3.15 -1.43
CA LEU A 99 -13.58 4.56 -1.47
C LEU A 99 -13.87 5.18 -2.84
N TYR A 100 -13.48 4.51 -3.92
CA TYR A 100 -13.77 4.98 -5.28
C TYR A 100 -15.27 5.13 -5.52
N TYR A 101 -16.08 4.19 -5.04
CA TYR A 101 -17.53 4.29 -5.11
C TYR A 101 -18.05 5.56 -4.43
N TYR A 102 -17.61 5.87 -3.21
CA TYR A 102 -18.01 7.09 -2.52
C TYR A 102 -17.51 8.36 -3.21
N PHE A 103 -16.32 8.33 -3.78
CA PHE A 103 -15.81 9.45 -4.57
C PHE A 103 -16.66 9.70 -5.82
N ILE A 104 -17.05 8.66 -6.54
CA ILE A 104 -17.92 8.77 -7.73
C ILE A 104 -19.27 9.38 -7.37
N LEU A 105 -19.87 8.97 -6.25
CA LEU A 105 -21.16 9.51 -5.79
C LEU A 105 -21.09 11.00 -5.39
N LYS A 106 -19.97 11.43 -4.79
CA LYS A 106 -19.79 12.81 -4.32
C LYS A 106 -18.35 13.27 -4.56
N PRO A 107 -17.98 13.53 -5.82
CA PRO A 107 -16.60 13.89 -6.16
C PRO A 107 -16.23 15.25 -5.58
N LYS A 108 -15.01 15.35 -5.04
CA LYS A 108 -14.35 16.60 -4.66
C LYS A 108 -13.23 16.85 -5.67
N ALA A 109 -13.53 17.71 -6.64
CA ALA A 109 -12.66 17.95 -7.80
C ALA A 109 -11.29 18.50 -7.40
N GLY A 110 -10.23 17.91 -7.96
CA GLY A 110 -8.84 18.34 -7.74
C GLY A 110 -8.25 17.98 -6.39
N GLU A 111 -9.00 17.25 -5.56
CA GLU A 111 -8.51 16.84 -4.24
C GLU A 111 -7.49 15.70 -4.34
N VAL A 112 -6.49 15.78 -3.45
CA VAL A 112 -5.47 14.75 -3.27
C VAL A 112 -5.71 14.06 -1.95
N TYR A 113 -5.70 12.73 -1.96
CA TYR A 113 -5.88 11.88 -0.78
C TYR A 113 -4.75 10.89 -0.64
N ASN A 114 -4.14 10.81 0.53
CA ASN A 114 -3.36 9.65 0.90
C ASN A 114 -4.30 8.51 1.31
N VAL A 115 -4.08 7.31 0.77
CA VAL A 115 -4.94 6.14 0.99
C VAL A 115 -4.08 4.92 1.31
N GLY A 116 -4.34 4.31 2.44
CA GLY A 116 -3.63 3.12 2.92
C GLY A 116 -4.34 2.51 4.11
N GLY A 117 -3.73 1.52 4.73
CA GLY A 117 -4.27 0.85 5.91
C GLY A 117 -4.14 1.66 7.20
N GLY A 118 -3.31 2.70 7.18
CA GLY A 118 -3.02 3.52 8.36
C GLY A 118 -2.24 2.75 9.43
N ARG A 119 -2.18 3.35 10.63
CA ARG A 119 -1.39 2.80 11.74
C ARG A 119 -1.84 1.40 12.18
N ALA A 120 -3.14 1.13 12.21
CA ALA A 120 -3.67 -0.15 12.67
C ALA A 120 -3.28 -1.31 11.75
N ASN A 121 -3.20 -1.05 10.44
CA ASN A 121 -2.81 -2.03 9.44
C ASN A 121 -1.36 -1.84 8.97
N SER A 122 -0.47 -1.41 9.85
CA SER A 122 0.97 -1.29 9.55
C SER A 122 1.76 -2.46 10.11
N ILE A 123 2.74 -2.93 9.34
CA ILE A 123 3.55 -4.10 9.67
C ILE A 123 4.95 -3.96 9.08
N SER A 124 5.98 -4.43 9.80
CA SER A 124 7.31 -4.61 9.24
C SER A 124 7.38 -5.88 8.38
N VAL A 125 8.39 -5.96 7.53
CA VAL A 125 8.59 -7.15 6.68
C VAL A 125 8.84 -8.40 7.52
N LEU A 126 9.60 -8.30 8.62
CA LEU A 126 9.84 -9.46 9.51
C LEU A 126 8.56 -9.91 10.22
N GLU A 127 7.76 -8.98 10.75
CA GLU A 127 6.46 -9.33 11.35
C GLU A 127 5.50 -9.94 10.32
N ALA A 128 5.57 -9.48 9.07
CA ALA A 128 4.77 -10.07 7.99
C ALA A 128 5.24 -11.49 7.64
N ILE A 129 6.55 -11.74 7.65
CA ILE A 129 7.09 -13.10 7.50
C ILE A 129 6.58 -14.01 8.61
N ASP A 130 6.66 -13.57 9.87
CA ASP A 130 6.15 -14.35 11.01
C ASP A 130 4.64 -14.64 10.88
N LEU A 131 3.87 -13.69 10.38
CA LEU A 131 2.43 -13.87 10.15
C LEU A 131 2.16 -14.87 9.01
N ILE A 132 2.92 -14.76 7.89
CA ILE A 132 2.83 -15.69 6.77
C ILE A 132 3.17 -17.11 7.19
N GLU A 133 4.25 -17.31 7.95
CA GLU A 133 4.65 -18.62 8.46
C GLU A 133 3.57 -19.24 9.37
N LYS A 134 2.91 -18.42 10.18
CA LYS A 134 1.78 -18.89 11.03
C LYS A 134 0.57 -19.30 10.20
N ILE A 135 0.25 -18.58 9.13
CA ILE A 135 -0.90 -18.86 8.27
C ILE A 135 -0.64 -20.07 7.37
N THR A 136 0.55 -20.17 6.79
CA THR A 136 0.89 -21.26 5.85
C THR A 136 1.36 -22.53 6.53
N HIS A 137 1.73 -22.46 7.83
CA HIS A 137 2.42 -23.51 8.59
C HIS A 137 3.77 -23.93 7.96
N ASN A 138 4.34 -23.09 7.09
CA ASN A 138 5.62 -23.32 6.43
C ASN A 138 6.63 -22.23 6.79
N LYS A 139 7.91 -22.59 6.85
CA LYS A 139 9.01 -21.62 7.02
C LYS A 139 9.36 -20.99 5.68
N LEU A 140 9.51 -19.65 5.68
CA LEU A 140 9.95 -18.93 4.50
C LEU A 140 11.49 -19.05 4.36
N ASN A 141 11.94 -19.50 3.20
CA ASN A 141 13.35 -19.62 2.88
C ASN A 141 13.87 -18.31 2.27
N TYR A 142 14.53 -17.45 3.06
CA TYR A 142 14.96 -16.14 2.59
C TYR A 142 16.37 -15.75 3.05
N GLU A 143 16.96 -14.85 2.29
CA GLU A 143 18.21 -14.15 2.65
C GLU A 143 17.97 -12.63 2.65
N ILE A 144 18.68 -11.94 3.56
CA ILE A 144 18.67 -10.48 3.59
C ILE A 144 19.59 -9.97 2.47
N ALA A 145 19.03 -9.17 1.58
CA ALA A 145 19.74 -8.53 0.47
C ALA A 145 19.94 -7.02 0.73
N PRO A 146 20.85 -6.36 -0.02
CA PRO A 146 21.08 -4.92 0.11
C PRO A 146 19.82 -4.06 -0.03
N GLU A 147 19.86 -2.87 0.56
CA GLU A 147 18.78 -1.89 0.45
C GLU A 147 18.59 -1.48 -1.02
N ARG A 148 17.34 -1.23 -1.40
CA ARG A 148 16.99 -0.67 -2.71
C ARG A 148 17.13 0.85 -2.66
N GLU A 149 17.61 1.45 -3.75
CA GLU A 149 17.58 2.90 -3.89
C GLU A 149 16.16 3.45 -3.82
N ALA A 150 16.01 4.61 -3.21
CA ALA A 150 14.72 5.30 -3.02
C ALA A 150 13.65 4.49 -2.24
N ASP A 151 14.04 3.45 -1.51
CA ASP A 151 13.09 2.71 -0.67
C ASP A 151 12.90 3.40 0.69
N HIS A 152 11.67 3.40 1.18
CA HIS A 152 11.34 4.01 2.47
C HIS A 152 11.56 3.01 3.61
N LYS A 153 12.31 3.43 4.65
CA LYS A 153 12.45 2.63 5.88
C LYS A 153 11.13 2.55 6.66
N TRP A 154 10.32 3.57 6.54
CA TRP A 154 9.03 3.64 7.22
C TRP A 154 8.04 4.42 6.36
N TRP A 155 6.88 3.82 6.10
CA TRP A 155 5.76 4.47 5.44
C TRP A 155 4.45 4.01 6.06
N ILE A 156 3.75 4.94 6.71
CA ILE A 156 2.39 4.76 7.21
C ILE A 156 1.58 5.94 6.71
N THR A 157 0.44 5.64 6.13
CA THR A 157 -0.46 6.60 5.50
C THR A 157 -1.36 7.26 6.55
N ASN A 158 -1.39 8.59 6.58
CA ASN A 158 -2.41 9.32 7.32
C ASN A 158 -3.68 9.42 6.46
N ILE A 159 -4.74 8.78 6.90
CA ILE A 159 -6.04 8.72 6.20
C ILE A 159 -7.09 9.67 6.77
N ASN A 160 -6.70 10.63 7.61
CA ASN A 160 -7.65 11.53 8.28
C ASN A 160 -8.40 12.44 7.29
N LYS A 161 -7.70 12.93 6.26
CA LYS A 161 -8.33 13.79 5.24
C LYS A 161 -9.42 13.03 4.47
N VAL A 162 -9.12 11.85 3.97
CA VAL A 162 -10.10 11.07 3.21
C VAL A 162 -11.29 10.67 4.10
N LYS A 163 -11.05 10.30 5.37
CA LYS A 163 -12.13 10.04 6.34
C LYS A 163 -12.98 11.27 6.63
N SER A 164 -12.39 12.45 6.72
CA SER A 164 -13.15 13.69 6.95
C SER A 164 -14.05 14.07 5.77
N HIS A 165 -13.62 13.77 4.54
CA HIS A 165 -14.41 14.03 3.34
C HIS A 165 -15.44 12.94 3.04
N TYR A 166 -15.17 11.70 3.43
CA TYR A 166 -16.03 10.53 3.25
C TYR A 166 -16.20 9.76 4.57
N PRO A 167 -16.94 10.32 5.55
CA PRO A 167 -17.04 9.76 6.91
C PRO A 167 -17.73 8.39 6.94
N GLN A 168 -18.47 8.01 5.91
CA GLN A 168 -19.07 6.70 5.74
C GLN A 168 -18.06 5.63 5.24
N TRP A 169 -16.87 6.05 4.80
CA TRP A 169 -15.79 5.16 4.41
C TRP A 169 -14.85 4.86 5.60
N GLY A 170 -14.34 3.66 5.65
CA GLY A 170 -13.32 3.25 6.61
C GLY A 170 -12.67 1.96 6.21
N ILE A 171 -11.60 1.61 6.94
CA ILE A 171 -10.93 0.32 6.81
C ILE A 171 -11.81 -0.73 7.49
N THR A 172 -12.19 -1.76 6.75
CA THR A 172 -13.04 -2.86 7.20
C THR A 172 -12.30 -4.20 7.27
N TRP A 173 -11.12 -4.29 6.65
CA TRP A 173 -10.26 -5.47 6.67
C TRP A 173 -9.07 -5.23 7.60
N GLU A 174 -8.92 -6.06 8.63
CA GLU A 174 -7.75 -6.06 9.50
C GLU A 174 -6.57 -6.80 8.83
N LEU A 175 -5.35 -6.58 9.32
CA LEU A 175 -4.15 -7.20 8.76
C LEU A 175 -4.27 -8.72 8.60
N LYS A 176 -4.75 -9.39 9.65
CA LYS A 176 -4.90 -10.85 9.61
C LYS A 176 -5.86 -11.29 8.51
N ASP A 177 -7.00 -10.63 8.38
CA ASP A 177 -8.01 -10.97 7.37
C ASP A 177 -7.47 -10.76 5.95
N ILE A 178 -6.68 -9.70 5.74
CA ILE A 178 -6.01 -9.43 4.46
C ILE A 178 -5.05 -10.55 4.09
N PHE A 179 -4.23 -11.02 5.04
CA PHE A 179 -3.27 -12.10 4.81
C PHE A 179 -3.97 -13.45 4.59
N ASP A 180 -5.04 -13.73 5.33
CA ASP A 180 -5.87 -14.93 5.15
C ASP A 180 -6.53 -14.94 3.75
N ASP A 181 -7.07 -13.80 3.28
CA ASP A 181 -7.66 -13.67 1.95
C ASP A 181 -6.62 -13.88 0.84
N VAL A 182 -5.41 -13.33 1.00
CA VAL A 182 -4.30 -13.57 0.07
C VAL A 182 -3.94 -15.05 0.01
N HIS A 183 -3.85 -15.72 1.16
CA HIS A 183 -3.58 -17.16 1.22
C HIS A 183 -4.66 -17.99 0.51
N GLN A 184 -5.93 -17.68 0.76
CA GLN A 184 -7.06 -18.34 0.08
C GLN A 184 -7.05 -18.09 -1.43
N GLY A 185 -6.66 -16.88 -1.87
CA GLY A 185 -6.57 -16.52 -3.28
C GLY A 185 -5.49 -17.27 -4.04
N LEU A 186 -4.39 -17.62 -3.38
CA LEU A 186 -3.28 -18.39 -3.99
C LEU A 186 -3.56 -19.90 -4.10
N ASN A 187 -4.56 -20.41 -3.38
CA ASN A 187 -4.96 -21.82 -3.39
C ASN A 187 -6.14 -22.12 -4.34
N LYS A 188 -6.58 -21.12 -5.10
CA LYS A 188 -7.61 -21.25 -6.14
C LYS A 188 -6.98 -21.46 -7.51
#